data_5aca7cb88fcf6adf620320fb91b01137
#
_entry.id   5aca7cb88fcf6adf620320fb91b01137
#
_cell.length_a   1.000
_cell.length_b   1.000
_cell.length_c   1.000
_cell.angle_alpha   90.00
_cell.angle_beta   90.00
_cell.angle_gamma   90.00
#
_symmetry.space_group_name_H-M   'P 1'
#
loop_
_entity.id
_entity.type
_entity.pdbx_description
1 polymer ?
#
loop_
_entity_poly.entity_id
_entity_poly.type
_entity_poly.pdbx_seq_one_letter_code
_entity_poly.pdbx_strand_id
1 'polypeptide(L)'
;ARLLKITDINGEDRHIYVARRFDRLQDSRQRIPYISAMTALEASDGDGGDWVDVVEYAREEGADTEQLWKRAMLGVLVGNTDDHLRNHGFLRFGREWGIAPCFDMNPTPDGDTHQLALFGDPSYEPSALVSKDSLSLFGVSEQDAHGWLRTAAPLLERAPERARGYGVDAP
;
A
#
# COMPACT_ATOMS: atom_id res chain seq x y z
N ALA A 1 -9.85 -1.83 -11.15
CA ALA A 1 -8.80 -2.53 -11.89
C ALA A 1 -9.38 -3.75 -12.60
N ARG A 2 -8.76 -4.21 -13.65
CA ARG A 2 -9.12 -5.43 -14.39
C ARG A 2 -7.87 -6.09 -14.97
N LEU A 3 -7.91 -7.39 -15.13
CA LEU A 3 -6.91 -8.15 -15.84
C LEU A 3 -7.40 -8.37 -17.28
N LEU A 4 -6.54 -8.10 -18.27
CA LEU A 4 -6.80 -8.35 -19.68
C LEU A 4 -5.86 -9.47 -20.12
N LYS A 5 -6.41 -10.50 -20.79
CA LYS A 5 -5.63 -11.52 -21.46
C LYS A 5 -5.38 -11.08 -22.89
N ILE A 6 -4.13 -11.13 -23.32
CA ILE A 6 -3.71 -10.85 -24.69
C ILE A 6 -2.83 -12.01 -25.19
N THR A 7 -2.79 -12.22 -26.48
CA THR A 7 -1.80 -13.11 -27.11
C THR A 7 -0.69 -12.25 -27.70
N ASP A 8 0.55 -12.51 -27.34
CA ASP A 8 1.70 -11.76 -27.85
C ASP A 8 2.07 -12.19 -29.30
N ILE A 9 3.08 -11.54 -29.87
CA ILE A 9 3.53 -11.79 -31.25
C ILE A 9 4.09 -13.19 -31.47
N ASN A 10 4.43 -13.91 -30.39
CA ASN A 10 4.92 -15.29 -30.44
C ASN A 10 3.80 -16.31 -30.25
N GLY A 11 2.55 -15.86 -30.09
CA GLY A 11 1.41 -16.71 -29.83
C GLY A 11 1.24 -17.11 -28.35
N GLU A 12 2.00 -16.50 -27.43
CA GLU A 12 1.90 -16.78 -26.01
C GLU A 12 0.85 -15.90 -25.33
N ASP A 13 0.10 -16.48 -24.43
CA ASP A 13 -0.88 -15.76 -23.62
C ASP A 13 -0.18 -14.94 -22.51
N ARG A 14 -0.50 -13.67 -22.46
CA ARG A 14 0.01 -12.71 -21.45
C ARG A 14 -1.15 -12.03 -20.75
N HIS A 15 -0.92 -11.64 -19.51
CA HIS A 15 -1.89 -10.90 -18.73
C HIS A 15 -1.42 -9.45 -18.53
N ILE A 16 -2.31 -8.51 -18.82
CA ILE A 16 -2.07 -7.07 -18.58
C ILE A 16 -2.98 -6.60 -17.47
N TYR A 17 -2.38 -6.05 -16.42
CA TYR A 17 -3.10 -5.37 -15.37
C TYR A 17 -3.46 -3.94 -15.82
N VAL A 18 -4.73 -3.62 -15.76
CA VAL A 18 -5.25 -2.30 -16.12
C VAL A 18 -5.90 -1.66 -14.92
N ALA A 19 -5.28 -0.62 -14.39
CA ALA A 19 -5.83 0.19 -13.32
C ALA A 19 -6.26 1.56 -13.83
N ARG A 20 -7.34 2.06 -13.26
CA ARG A 20 -7.76 3.44 -13.52
C ARG A 20 -6.86 4.39 -12.74
N ARG A 21 -6.42 5.45 -13.39
CA ARG A 21 -5.69 6.52 -12.72
C ARG A 21 -6.59 7.21 -11.69
N PHE A 22 -6.10 7.31 -10.46
CA PHE A 22 -6.79 7.97 -9.36
C PHE A 22 -6.55 9.49 -9.32
N ASP A 23 -5.50 9.97 -9.99
CA ASP A 23 -5.12 11.38 -10.08
C ASP A 23 -5.85 12.13 -11.22
N ARG A 24 -6.99 11.60 -11.67
CA ARG A 24 -7.82 12.18 -12.73
C ARG A 24 -9.29 12.14 -12.34
N LEU A 25 -9.98 13.26 -12.53
CA LEU A 25 -11.45 13.29 -12.47
C LEU A 25 -12.04 12.52 -13.66
N GLN A 26 -13.12 11.79 -13.38
CA GLN A 26 -13.70 10.85 -14.36
C GLN A 26 -14.23 11.58 -15.62
N ASP A 27 -14.89 12.70 -15.43
CA ASP A 27 -15.69 13.33 -16.47
C ASP A 27 -14.93 14.42 -17.25
N SER A 28 -13.87 14.97 -16.67
CA SER A 28 -13.15 16.11 -17.26
C SER A 28 -11.69 15.83 -17.60
N ARG A 29 -11.13 14.71 -17.20
CA ARG A 29 -9.69 14.39 -17.24
C ARG A 29 -8.81 15.41 -16.50
N GLN A 30 -9.40 16.31 -15.71
CA GLN A 30 -8.64 17.24 -14.88
C GLN A 30 -7.74 16.45 -13.92
N ARG A 31 -6.57 17.01 -13.71
CA ARG A 31 -5.61 16.44 -12.77
C ARG A 31 -6.01 16.79 -11.34
N ILE A 32 -5.98 15.80 -10.47
CA ILE A 32 -5.97 16.00 -9.03
C ILE A 32 -4.51 16.12 -8.63
N PRO A 33 -4.08 17.19 -7.95
CA PRO A 33 -2.70 17.32 -7.48
C PRO A 33 -2.33 16.12 -6.60
N TYR A 34 -1.14 15.59 -6.85
CA TYR A 34 -0.59 14.43 -6.15
C TYR A 34 0.84 14.72 -5.72
N ILE A 35 1.20 14.26 -4.54
CA ILE A 35 2.56 14.26 -4.03
C ILE A 35 2.86 12.87 -3.46
N SER A 36 4.05 12.31 -3.74
CA SER A 36 4.49 11.09 -3.08
C SER A 36 4.98 11.39 -1.66
N ALA A 37 4.96 10.39 -0.77
CA ALA A 37 5.55 10.52 0.54
C ALA A 37 7.03 10.89 0.46
N MET A 38 7.78 10.33 -0.49
CA MET A 38 9.17 10.72 -0.73
C MET A 38 9.32 12.23 -0.96
N THR A 39 8.49 12.82 -1.83
CA THR A 39 8.54 14.26 -2.09
C THR A 39 8.03 15.07 -0.89
N ALA A 40 7.00 14.60 -0.22
CA ALA A 40 6.41 15.26 0.95
C ALA A 40 7.39 15.34 2.12
N LEU A 41 8.21 14.32 2.31
CA LEU A 41 9.25 14.24 3.34
C LEU A 41 10.62 14.77 2.88
N GLU A 42 10.71 15.33 1.66
CA GLU A 42 11.96 15.83 1.08
C GLU A 42 13.08 14.75 1.04
N ALA A 43 12.70 13.47 1.01
CA ALA A 43 13.63 12.35 1.00
C ALA A 43 14.19 12.10 -0.40
N SER A 44 15.40 11.54 -0.46
CA SER A 44 16.08 11.13 -1.69
C SER A 44 15.97 9.64 -1.95
N ASP A 45 16.19 9.25 -3.19
CA ASP A 45 16.16 7.84 -3.58
C ASP A 45 17.32 7.08 -2.91
N GLY A 46 16.99 5.99 -2.21
CA GLY A 46 17.96 5.19 -1.47
C GLY A 46 18.15 5.56 0.00
N ASP A 47 17.54 6.63 0.49
CA ASP A 47 17.62 7.01 1.91
C ASP A 47 16.84 6.07 2.84
N GLY A 48 16.00 5.20 2.27
CA GLY A 48 15.05 4.40 3.05
C GLY A 48 13.84 5.23 3.48
N GLY A 49 13.19 4.80 4.53
CA GLY A 49 12.05 5.51 5.12
C GLY A 49 11.53 4.79 6.36
N ASP A 50 10.71 5.50 7.12
CA ASP A 50 10.00 4.96 8.28
C ASP A 50 8.51 5.31 8.21
N TRP A 51 7.68 4.39 8.68
CA TRP A 51 6.24 4.64 8.82
C TRP A 51 5.94 5.79 9.78
N VAL A 52 6.81 6.04 10.76
CA VAL A 52 6.65 7.16 11.69
C VAL A 52 6.58 8.48 10.93
N ASP A 53 7.53 8.73 10.03
CA ASP A 53 7.59 9.98 9.25
C ASP A 53 6.36 10.13 8.34
N VAL A 54 5.95 9.04 7.68
CA VAL A 54 4.78 9.04 6.79
C VAL A 54 3.49 9.34 7.56
N VAL A 55 3.35 8.77 8.76
CA VAL A 55 2.16 8.96 9.61
C VAL A 55 2.15 10.36 10.22
N GLU A 56 3.30 10.87 10.64
CA GLU A 56 3.41 12.24 11.17
C GLU A 56 3.02 13.28 10.12
N TYR A 57 3.55 13.17 8.91
CA TYR A 57 3.13 14.02 7.79
C TYR A 57 1.63 13.90 7.51
N ALA A 58 1.11 12.69 7.42
CA ALA A 58 -0.32 12.47 7.18
C ALA A 58 -1.20 13.13 8.25
N ARG A 59 -0.78 13.07 9.51
CA ARG A 59 -1.49 13.67 10.63
C ARG A 59 -1.46 15.21 10.58
N GLU A 60 -0.32 15.79 10.24
CA GLU A 60 -0.19 17.24 10.07
C GLU A 60 -1.10 17.79 8.98
N GLU A 61 -1.27 17.02 7.91
CA GLU A 61 -2.15 17.35 6.78
C GLU A 61 -3.63 16.96 7.01
N GLY A 62 -3.96 16.37 8.16
CA GLY A 62 -5.32 15.93 8.49
C GLY A 62 -5.79 14.69 7.71
N ALA A 63 -4.87 13.93 7.14
CA ALA A 63 -5.18 12.71 6.39
C ALA A 63 -5.44 11.51 7.32
N ASP A 64 -6.16 10.51 6.81
CA ASP A 64 -6.59 9.32 7.55
C ASP A 64 -5.44 8.33 7.79
N THR A 65 -4.84 8.40 8.99
CA THR A 65 -3.72 7.54 9.38
C THR A 65 -4.11 6.07 9.59
N GLU A 66 -5.38 5.75 9.85
CA GLU A 66 -5.85 4.37 9.90
C GLU A 66 -5.68 3.66 8.55
N GLN A 67 -5.83 4.39 7.44
CA GLN A 67 -5.57 3.83 6.10
C GLN A 67 -4.09 3.47 5.90
N LEU A 68 -3.17 4.20 6.52
CA LEU A 68 -1.74 3.88 6.48
C LEU A 68 -1.44 2.60 7.27
N TRP A 69 -2.05 2.44 8.45
CA TRP A 69 -1.95 1.20 9.22
C TRP A 69 -2.42 -0.01 8.42
N LYS A 70 -3.58 0.11 7.76
CA LYS A 70 -4.11 -0.97 6.91
C LYS A 70 -3.16 -1.35 5.78
N ARG A 71 -2.45 -0.37 5.22
CA ARG A 71 -1.45 -0.61 4.16
C ARG A 71 -0.21 -1.30 4.70
N ALA A 72 0.36 -0.79 5.80
CA ALA A 72 1.49 -1.40 6.46
C ALA A 72 1.19 -2.85 6.81
N MET A 73 0.06 -3.10 7.46
CA MET A 73 -0.39 -4.45 7.81
C MET A 73 -0.59 -5.33 6.57
N LEU A 74 -1.27 -4.83 5.55
CA LEU A 74 -1.47 -5.60 4.31
C LEU A 74 -0.15 -5.89 3.62
N GLY A 75 0.77 -4.93 3.56
CA GLY A 75 2.11 -5.10 2.98
C GLY A 75 2.87 -6.25 3.62
N VAL A 76 2.91 -6.30 4.95
CA VAL A 76 3.56 -7.38 5.68
C VAL A 76 2.86 -8.73 5.44
N LEU A 77 1.53 -8.75 5.48
CA LEU A 77 0.74 -9.98 5.30
C LEU A 77 0.86 -10.58 3.90
N VAL A 78 1.12 -9.78 2.86
CA VAL A 78 1.33 -10.27 1.49
C VAL A 78 2.81 -10.41 1.11
N GLY A 79 3.73 -10.08 2.02
CA GLY A 79 5.17 -10.12 1.77
C GLY A 79 5.65 -9.05 0.78
N ASN A 80 5.04 -7.85 0.80
CA ASN A 80 5.52 -6.71 0.02
C ASN A 80 6.69 -6.03 0.72
N THR A 81 7.90 -6.48 0.45
CA THR A 81 9.13 -5.91 1.05
C THR A 81 9.70 -4.74 0.26
N ASP A 82 9.28 -4.55 -1.01
CA ASP A 82 9.65 -3.41 -1.85
C ASP A 82 8.74 -2.18 -1.64
N ASP A 83 8.19 -2.06 -0.43
CA ASP A 83 7.31 -0.95 -0.06
C ASP A 83 8.14 0.28 0.35
N HIS A 84 8.24 1.25 -0.54
CA HIS A 84 9.07 2.44 -0.37
C HIS A 84 8.22 3.73 -0.41
N LEU A 85 8.81 4.87 -0.02
CA LEU A 85 8.13 6.17 0.08
C LEU A 85 7.45 6.63 -1.22
N ARG A 86 7.86 6.13 -2.40
CA ARG A 86 7.18 6.45 -3.68
C ARG A 86 5.85 5.73 -3.84
N ASN A 87 5.63 4.60 -3.15
CA ASN A 87 4.40 3.80 -3.22
C ASN A 87 3.27 4.37 -2.36
N HIS A 88 3.60 5.36 -1.54
CA HIS A 88 2.64 6.12 -0.75
C HIS A 88 2.54 7.55 -1.27
N GLY A 89 1.35 8.11 -1.19
CA GLY A 89 1.17 9.48 -1.62
C GLY A 89 -0.16 10.07 -1.18
N PHE A 90 -0.29 11.34 -1.48
CA PHE A 90 -1.41 12.17 -1.06
C PHE A 90 -2.03 12.86 -2.27
N LEU A 91 -3.35 12.99 -2.25
CA LEU A 91 -4.14 13.72 -3.23
C LEU A 91 -4.73 14.96 -2.60
N ARG A 92 -4.72 16.06 -3.31
CA ARG A 92 -5.24 17.33 -2.80
C ARG A 92 -6.67 17.58 -3.31
N PHE A 93 -7.59 17.71 -2.36
CA PHE A 93 -8.98 18.08 -2.61
C PHE A 93 -9.26 19.47 -2.01
N GLY A 94 -9.26 20.50 -2.83
CA GLY A 94 -9.37 21.87 -2.35
C GLY A 94 -8.14 22.30 -1.54
N ARG A 95 -8.28 22.44 -0.22
CA ARG A 95 -7.18 22.81 0.69
C ARG A 95 -6.68 21.63 1.52
N GLU A 96 -7.35 20.50 1.47
CA GLU A 96 -7.07 19.33 2.29
C GLU A 96 -6.30 18.28 1.48
N TRP A 97 -5.38 17.59 2.14
CA TRP A 97 -4.72 16.41 1.61
C TRP A 97 -5.37 15.16 2.16
N GLY A 98 -5.62 14.20 1.28
CA GLY A 98 -6.09 12.86 1.66
C GLY A 98 -5.13 11.81 1.13
N ILE A 99 -5.14 10.63 1.73
CA ILE A 99 -4.30 9.52 1.28
C ILE A 99 -4.75 9.06 -0.11
N ALA A 100 -3.81 8.96 -1.06
CA ALA A 100 -4.07 8.41 -2.39
C ALA A 100 -4.47 6.92 -2.28
N PRO A 101 -5.24 6.36 -3.21
CA PRO A 101 -5.47 4.93 -3.26
C PRO A 101 -4.18 4.12 -3.27
N CYS A 102 -4.21 2.92 -2.67
CA CYS A 102 -3.08 2.00 -2.65
C CYS A 102 -2.75 1.53 -4.08
N PHE A 103 -1.49 1.46 -4.41
CA PHE A 103 -0.96 0.96 -5.67
C PHE A 103 0.39 0.27 -5.43
N ASP A 104 0.84 -0.52 -6.40
CA ASP A 104 2.15 -1.18 -6.40
C ASP A 104 2.41 -2.08 -5.19
N MET A 105 1.37 -2.74 -4.71
CA MET A 105 1.46 -3.67 -3.59
C MET A 105 1.66 -5.09 -4.14
N ASN A 106 2.92 -5.44 -4.35
CA ASN A 106 3.30 -6.70 -4.96
C ASN A 106 4.04 -7.59 -3.94
N PRO A 107 3.70 -8.88 -3.83
CA PRO A 107 4.53 -9.82 -3.06
C PRO A 107 5.95 -9.87 -3.60
N THR A 108 6.94 -9.87 -2.71
CA THR A 108 8.36 -9.99 -3.03
C THR A 108 8.87 -11.31 -2.44
N PRO A 109 8.99 -12.39 -3.24
CA PRO A 109 9.19 -13.74 -2.72
C PRO A 109 10.44 -13.95 -1.86
N ASP A 110 11.50 -13.19 -2.14
CA ASP A 110 12.83 -13.37 -1.52
C ASP A 110 13.23 -12.17 -0.62
N GLY A 111 12.26 -11.33 -0.23
CA GLY A 111 12.56 -10.14 0.57
C GLY A 111 12.50 -10.43 2.07
N ASP A 112 13.61 -10.22 2.77
CA ASP A 112 13.71 -10.44 4.23
C ASP A 112 13.49 -9.15 5.05
N THR A 113 13.56 -7.98 4.40
CA THR A 113 13.45 -6.67 5.07
C THR A 113 12.61 -5.71 4.25
N HIS A 114 11.82 -4.89 4.94
CA HIS A 114 11.01 -3.85 4.33
C HIS A 114 11.84 -2.60 4.02
N GLN A 115 11.57 -1.93 2.92
CA GLN A 115 12.19 -0.64 2.61
C GLN A 115 11.65 0.50 3.48
N LEU A 116 10.39 0.40 3.94
CA LEU A 116 9.87 1.24 5.01
C LEU A 116 10.01 0.51 6.34
N ALA A 117 10.83 1.05 7.23
CA ALA A 117 10.97 0.57 8.60
C ALA A 117 9.73 0.93 9.46
N LEU A 118 9.61 0.29 10.59
CA LEU A 118 8.69 0.65 11.65
C LEU A 118 9.49 0.90 12.93
N PHE A 119 9.53 2.15 13.40
CA PHE A 119 10.38 2.57 14.52
C PHE A 119 11.87 2.21 14.33
N GLY A 120 12.38 2.34 13.10
CA GLY A 120 13.75 2.01 12.74
C GLY A 120 14.03 0.52 12.51
N ASP A 121 13.05 -0.35 12.70
CA ASP A 121 13.18 -1.79 12.42
C ASP A 121 12.65 -2.11 11.00
N PRO A 122 13.52 -2.49 10.05
CA PRO A 122 13.08 -2.90 8.71
C PRO A 122 12.61 -4.37 8.65
N SER A 123 12.78 -5.13 9.74
CA SER A 123 12.43 -6.57 9.81
C SER A 123 11.18 -6.82 10.64
N TYR A 124 10.36 -5.78 10.83
CA TYR A 124 9.17 -5.89 11.66
C TYR A 124 8.15 -6.90 11.11
N GLU A 125 7.54 -7.61 12.04
CA GLU A 125 6.52 -8.63 11.79
C GLU A 125 5.09 -8.07 12.00
N PRO A 126 4.03 -8.75 11.53
CA PRO A 126 2.66 -8.31 11.76
C PRO A 126 2.32 -8.01 13.23
N SER A 127 2.96 -8.72 14.15
CA SER A 127 2.81 -8.51 15.61
C SER A 127 3.25 -7.13 16.06
N ALA A 128 4.25 -6.53 15.42
CA ALA A 128 4.70 -5.18 15.74
C ALA A 128 3.63 -4.13 15.42
N LEU A 129 2.86 -4.33 14.35
CA LEU A 129 1.80 -3.42 13.93
C LEU A 129 0.55 -3.46 14.82
N VAL A 130 0.38 -4.49 15.65
CA VAL A 130 -0.68 -4.57 16.67
C VAL A 130 -0.18 -4.23 18.07
N SER A 131 1.08 -3.84 18.22
CA SER A 131 1.61 -3.34 19.48
C SER A 131 0.91 -2.03 19.88
N LYS A 132 0.92 -1.74 21.19
CA LYS A 132 0.32 -0.52 21.71
C LYS A 132 0.92 0.74 21.09
N ASP A 133 2.23 0.74 20.88
CA ASP A 133 2.96 1.90 20.33
C ASP A 133 2.58 2.12 18.86
N SER A 134 2.51 1.05 18.05
CA SER A 134 2.08 1.15 16.66
C SER A 134 0.62 1.58 16.55
N LEU A 135 -0.28 0.98 17.30
CA LEU A 135 -1.69 1.38 17.29
C LEU A 135 -1.86 2.85 17.70
N SER A 136 -1.09 3.31 18.69
CA SER A 136 -1.07 4.72 19.09
C SER A 136 -0.51 5.63 18.00
N LEU A 137 0.59 5.22 17.33
CA LEU A 137 1.17 5.94 16.21
C LEU A 137 0.14 6.18 15.10
N PHE A 138 -0.53 5.13 14.67
CA PHE A 138 -1.50 5.20 13.58
C PHE A 138 -2.89 5.71 14.00
N GLY A 139 -3.16 5.88 15.29
CA GLY A 139 -4.46 6.30 15.82
C GLY A 139 -5.55 5.23 15.66
N VAL A 140 -5.18 3.95 15.72
CA VAL A 140 -6.07 2.79 15.56
C VAL A 140 -6.37 2.16 16.91
N SER A 141 -7.64 1.85 17.19
CA SER A 141 -7.98 1.07 18.38
C SER A 141 -7.70 -0.41 18.20
N GLU A 142 -7.42 -1.13 19.30
CA GLU A 142 -7.29 -2.60 19.24
C GLU A 142 -8.53 -3.27 18.66
N GLN A 143 -9.72 -2.74 18.95
CA GLN A 143 -10.97 -3.27 18.44
C GLN A 143 -11.07 -3.13 16.92
N ASP A 144 -10.70 -1.97 16.38
CA ASP A 144 -10.73 -1.70 14.93
C ASP A 144 -9.66 -2.52 14.20
N ALA A 145 -8.45 -2.63 14.77
CA ALA A 145 -7.39 -3.47 14.24
C ALA A 145 -7.83 -4.93 14.14
N HIS A 146 -8.35 -5.50 15.22
CA HIS A 146 -8.88 -6.87 15.22
C HIS A 146 -10.09 -7.03 14.30
N GLY A 147 -10.96 -6.02 14.21
CA GLY A 147 -12.11 -6.00 13.31
C GLY A 147 -11.67 -6.10 11.86
N TRP A 148 -10.70 -5.28 11.47
CA TRP A 148 -10.14 -5.30 10.12
C TRP A 148 -9.45 -6.63 9.80
N LEU A 149 -8.60 -7.15 10.69
CA LEU A 149 -7.89 -8.41 10.51
C LEU A 149 -8.86 -9.58 10.30
N ARG A 150 -9.94 -9.67 11.07
CA ARG A 150 -10.97 -10.69 10.87
C ARG A 150 -11.64 -10.63 9.49
N THR A 151 -11.69 -9.45 8.90
CA THR A 151 -12.24 -9.27 7.55
C THR A 151 -11.21 -9.55 6.46
N ALA A 152 -9.96 -9.16 6.68
CA ALA A 152 -8.88 -9.29 5.70
C ALA A 152 -8.36 -10.74 5.58
N ALA A 153 -8.19 -11.45 6.69
CA ALA A 153 -7.59 -12.79 6.70
C ALA A 153 -8.29 -13.78 5.74
N PRO A 154 -9.63 -13.94 5.75
CA PRO A 154 -10.29 -14.86 4.82
C PRO A 154 -10.14 -14.46 3.35
N LEU A 155 -9.93 -13.18 3.07
CA LEU A 155 -9.69 -12.69 1.71
C LEU A 155 -8.28 -13.03 1.23
N LEU A 156 -7.29 -12.89 2.11
CA LEU A 156 -5.90 -13.23 1.84
C LEU A 156 -5.71 -14.75 1.67
N GLU A 157 -6.32 -15.57 2.52
CA GLU A 157 -6.28 -17.02 2.38
C GLU A 157 -6.82 -17.49 1.02
N ARG A 158 -7.79 -16.79 0.46
CA ARG A 158 -8.40 -17.10 -0.86
C ARG A 158 -7.69 -16.44 -2.03
N ALA A 159 -6.71 -15.57 -1.80
CA ALA A 159 -6.03 -14.83 -2.87
C ALA A 159 -5.33 -15.76 -3.89
N PRO A 160 -4.59 -16.82 -3.49
CA PRO A 160 -3.96 -17.74 -4.45
C PRO A 160 -4.98 -18.48 -5.34
N GLU A 161 -6.11 -18.89 -4.76
CA GLU A 161 -7.18 -19.54 -5.53
C GLU A 161 -7.79 -18.56 -6.57
N ARG A 162 -8.02 -17.33 -6.16
CA ARG A 162 -8.52 -16.28 -7.06
C ARG A 162 -7.54 -15.95 -8.17
N ALA A 163 -6.23 -15.88 -7.86
CA ALA A 163 -5.18 -15.65 -8.85
C ALA A 163 -5.18 -16.75 -9.91
N ARG A 164 -5.25 -18.02 -9.50
CA ARG A 164 -5.39 -19.17 -10.44
C ARG A 164 -6.65 -19.05 -11.31
N GLY A 165 -7.76 -18.58 -10.76
CA GLY A 165 -8.99 -18.33 -11.52
C GLY A 165 -8.84 -17.27 -12.63
N TYR A 166 -7.83 -16.40 -12.53
CA TYR A 166 -7.44 -15.46 -13.58
C TYR A 166 -6.32 -15.98 -14.50
N GLY A 167 -5.90 -17.23 -14.33
CA GLY A 167 -4.82 -17.84 -15.12
C GLY A 167 -3.43 -17.36 -14.70
N VAL A 168 -3.28 -16.90 -13.47
CA VAL A 168 -1.99 -16.58 -12.86
C VAL A 168 -1.53 -17.83 -12.11
N ASP A 169 -0.39 -18.40 -12.50
CA ASP A 169 0.24 -19.48 -11.74
C ASP A 169 0.73 -18.87 -10.42
N ALA A 170 0.12 -19.30 -9.32
CA ALA A 170 0.63 -18.95 -8.01
C ALA A 170 1.84 -19.84 -7.69
N PRO A 171 2.92 -19.28 -7.15
CA PRO A 171 4.05 -20.07 -6.68
C PRO A 171 3.66 -21.06 -5.61
#